data_1539f3712153a72ec1ddd0c34332c80a
#
_entry.id   1539f3712153a72ec1ddd0c34332c80a
#
_cell.length_a   1.000
_cell.length_b   1.000
_cell.length_c   1.000
_cell.angle_alpha   90.00
_cell.angle_beta   90.00
_cell.angle_gamma   90.00
#
_symmetry.space_group_name_H-M   'P 1'
#
loop_
_entity.id
_entity.type
_entity.pdbx_description
1 polymer ?
#
loop_
_entity_poly.entity_id
_entity_poly.type
_entity_poly.pdbx_seq_one_letter_code
_entity_poly.pdbx_strand_id
1 'polypeptide(L)'
;MLYYNQKITKGKYERKIKMKIDNNQWKWTRKPKDFTISEDKIEVITNPHTDLWQRTYYHFRNDNAPVLQIKTSKKMFSFIVKTEFETKVRFDQCGVVMYLDSENWLKGSIEYENEKFQHLGSVVTNKGYSDWATTEIDAGIKSMWYRFSRREDDYCIECSEDGINYKQMRICHMYKATDEIQFGIYACSPEDS
;
A
#
# COMPACT_ATOMS: atom_id res chain seq x y z
N MET A 1 -7.58 7.81 -7.07
CA MET A 1 -8.97 8.00 -6.59
C MET A 1 -9.18 7.12 -5.37
N LEU A 2 -9.59 7.68 -4.25
CA LEU A 2 -9.72 6.98 -2.98
C LEU A 2 -11.17 6.66 -2.67
N TYR A 3 -11.44 5.43 -2.20
CA TYR A 3 -12.77 4.99 -1.78
C TYR A 3 -12.68 4.30 -0.42
N TYR A 4 -13.67 4.53 0.41
CA TYR A 4 -13.82 3.87 1.70
C TYR A 4 -15.21 3.24 1.83
N ASN A 5 -15.28 1.95 2.14
CA ASN A 5 -16.53 1.22 2.36
C ASN A 5 -16.72 0.88 3.84
N GLN A 6 -17.86 1.23 4.40
CA GLN A 6 -18.14 1.09 5.84
C GLN A 6 -18.82 -0.22 6.26
N LYS A 7 -19.34 -1.05 5.35
CA LYS A 7 -20.04 -2.31 5.72
C LYS A 7 -19.79 -3.42 4.72
N ILE A 8 -19.39 -4.56 5.23
CA ILE A 8 -19.45 -5.85 4.53
C ILE A 8 -20.57 -6.64 5.20
N THR A 9 -21.78 -6.64 4.64
CA THR A 9 -22.81 -7.63 4.94
C THR A 9 -22.78 -8.69 3.85
N LYS A 10 -23.06 -9.95 4.20
CA LYS A 10 -23.02 -11.10 3.29
C LYS A 10 -23.67 -10.77 1.94
N GLY A 11 -22.86 -10.64 0.90
CA GLY A 11 -23.30 -10.71 -0.50
C GLY A 11 -23.75 -9.42 -1.18
N LYS A 12 -23.69 -8.23 -0.57
CA LYS A 12 -23.99 -6.95 -1.24
C LYS A 12 -22.94 -5.90 -0.91
N TYR A 13 -22.22 -5.43 -1.94
CA TYR A 13 -21.37 -4.25 -1.85
C TYR A 13 -22.26 -3.00 -1.75
N GLU A 14 -22.43 -2.48 -0.54
CA GLU A 14 -23.10 -1.20 -0.36
C GLU A 14 -22.13 -0.06 -0.66
N ARG A 15 -22.50 0.77 -1.63
CA ARG A 15 -21.95 2.08 -2.04
C ARG A 15 -20.46 2.31 -1.78
N LYS A 16 -19.69 2.34 -2.87
CA LYS A 16 -18.38 3.00 -2.89
C LYS A 16 -18.58 4.49 -2.53
N ILE A 17 -18.13 4.91 -1.37
CA ILE A 17 -18.13 6.34 -1.01
C ILE A 17 -16.78 6.89 -1.48
N LYS A 18 -16.81 7.81 -2.45
CA LYS A 18 -15.60 8.53 -2.85
C LYS A 18 -15.12 9.33 -1.63
N MET A 19 -13.89 9.07 -1.19
CA MET A 19 -13.26 9.84 -0.13
C MET A 19 -12.71 11.14 -0.71
N LYS A 20 -13.03 12.25 -0.07
CA LYS A 20 -12.27 13.48 -0.21
C LYS A 20 -11.04 13.38 0.69
N ILE A 21 -9.91 13.84 0.18
CA ILE A 21 -8.67 13.88 0.94
C ILE A 21 -8.73 15.12 1.85
N ASP A 22 -8.94 14.89 3.15
CA ASP A 22 -8.85 15.94 4.16
C ASP A 22 -7.43 15.94 4.76
N ASN A 23 -6.67 16.98 4.44
CA ASN A 23 -5.30 17.16 4.92
C ASN A 23 -5.16 17.15 6.45
N ASN A 24 -6.24 17.38 7.20
CA ASN A 24 -6.21 17.33 8.66
C ASN A 24 -6.19 15.90 9.20
N GLN A 25 -6.74 14.95 8.44
CA GLN A 25 -6.82 13.54 8.83
C GLN A 25 -5.64 12.72 8.33
N TRP A 26 -5.08 13.09 7.17
CA TRP A 26 -3.94 12.41 6.57
C TRP A 26 -2.62 12.90 7.17
N LYS A 27 -1.78 11.97 7.60
CA LYS A 27 -0.49 12.27 8.23
C LYS A 27 0.63 11.53 7.53
N TRP A 28 1.71 12.23 7.26
CA TRP A 28 2.95 11.65 6.79
C TRP A 28 3.74 11.00 7.92
N THR A 29 4.13 9.77 7.70
CA THR A 29 5.30 9.18 8.35
C THR A 29 6.42 9.27 7.33
N ARG A 30 7.45 10.06 7.59
CA ARG A 30 8.50 10.38 6.62
C ARG A 30 7.96 11.10 5.37
N LYS A 31 7.73 12.37 5.51
CA LYS A 31 7.22 13.24 4.45
C LYS A 31 8.22 13.33 3.29
N PRO A 32 7.82 13.09 2.03
CA PRO A 32 8.70 13.27 0.87
C PRO A 32 9.06 14.75 0.67
N LYS A 33 10.10 15.03 -0.13
CA LYS A 33 10.50 16.40 -0.45
C LYS A 33 9.46 17.07 -1.34
N ASP A 34 9.02 16.36 -2.38
CA ASP A 34 8.10 16.88 -3.39
C ASP A 34 6.82 16.04 -3.45
N PHE A 35 5.69 16.70 -3.22
CA PHE A 35 4.37 16.09 -3.30
C PHE A 35 3.29 17.16 -3.46
N THR A 36 2.15 16.77 -4.02
CA THR A 36 0.94 17.58 -4.00
C THR A 36 -0.24 16.77 -3.47
N ILE A 37 -1.13 17.43 -2.75
CA ILE A 37 -2.37 16.83 -2.27
C ILE A 37 -3.52 17.75 -2.72
N SER A 38 -4.43 17.22 -3.51
CA SER A 38 -5.70 17.84 -3.90
C SER A 38 -6.88 17.06 -3.30
N GLU A 39 -8.10 17.48 -3.60
CA GLU A 39 -9.31 16.88 -3.02
C GLU A 39 -9.48 15.38 -3.34
N ASP A 40 -8.93 14.92 -4.48
CA ASP A 40 -9.10 13.55 -4.97
C ASP A 40 -7.83 12.90 -5.52
N LYS A 41 -6.70 13.60 -5.48
CA LYS A 41 -5.41 13.13 -6.01
C LYS A 41 -4.26 13.46 -5.07
N ILE A 42 -3.36 12.51 -4.94
CA ILE A 42 -2.08 12.68 -4.28
C ILE A 42 -1.01 12.34 -5.31
N GLU A 43 -0.06 13.25 -5.52
CA GLU A 43 1.12 13.06 -6.35
C GLU A 43 2.35 13.07 -5.44
N VAL A 44 3.26 12.14 -5.65
CA VAL A 44 4.50 12.01 -4.89
C VAL A 44 5.63 11.79 -5.86
N ILE A 45 6.69 12.58 -5.73
CA ILE A 45 7.98 12.30 -6.34
C ILE A 45 8.82 11.58 -5.28
N THR A 46 9.20 10.37 -5.59
CA THR A 46 10.00 9.55 -4.67
C THR A 46 11.42 10.08 -4.55
N ASN A 47 12.02 9.91 -3.39
CA ASN A 47 13.44 10.16 -3.20
C ASN A 47 14.20 8.85 -3.38
N PRO A 48 15.41 8.87 -3.97
CA PRO A 48 16.25 7.69 -4.07
C PRO A 48 16.63 7.14 -2.69
N HIS A 49 17.03 5.87 -2.65
CA HIS A 49 17.44 5.14 -1.45
C HIS A 49 16.36 5.06 -0.37
N THR A 50 15.10 5.00 -0.78
CA THR A 50 13.95 4.83 0.13
C THR A 50 13.31 3.45 -0.05
N ASP A 51 12.99 2.77 1.05
CA ASP A 51 12.36 1.44 1.02
C ASP A 51 11.68 1.10 2.36
N LEU A 52 10.92 -0.01 2.36
CA LEU A 52 10.43 -0.72 3.54
C LEU A 52 10.81 -2.20 3.42
N TRP A 53 11.84 -2.61 4.15
CA TRP A 53 12.29 -4.00 4.26
C TRP A 53 12.88 -4.29 5.64
N GLN A 54 12.62 -5.48 6.18
CA GLN A 54 13.15 -5.91 7.46
C GLN A 54 13.78 -7.30 7.37
N ARG A 55 15.08 -7.37 7.47
CA ARG A 55 16.00 -8.51 7.75
C ARG A 55 15.91 -9.71 6.80
N THR A 56 14.74 -10.28 6.58
CA THR A 56 14.54 -11.59 5.96
C THR A 56 15.39 -11.76 4.71
N TYR A 57 16.10 -12.88 4.63
CA TYR A 57 16.93 -13.36 3.52
C TYR A 57 18.12 -12.44 3.17
N TYR A 58 17.90 -11.14 3.01
CA TYR A 58 18.90 -10.16 2.58
C TYR A 58 19.69 -9.53 3.74
N HIS A 59 19.29 -9.75 4.99
CA HIS A 59 19.95 -9.29 6.22
C HIS A 59 20.09 -7.76 6.39
N PHE A 60 19.52 -6.95 5.51
CA PHE A 60 19.47 -5.50 5.69
C PHE A 60 18.15 -5.02 6.30
N ARG A 61 18.15 -3.79 6.73
CA ARG A 61 16.95 -3.09 7.24
C ARG A 61 16.85 -1.75 6.53
N ASN A 62 15.68 -1.46 6.01
CA ASN A 62 15.35 -0.15 5.47
C ASN A 62 13.93 0.22 5.90
N ASP A 63 13.78 1.41 6.49
CA ASP A 63 12.52 1.89 7.03
C ASP A 63 12.41 3.39 6.84
N ASN A 64 12.55 3.86 5.59
CA ASN A 64 12.60 5.27 5.27
C ASN A 64 11.67 5.71 4.14
N ALA A 65 10.87 4.80 3.58
CA ALA A 65 9.89 5.15 2.56
C ALA A 65 8.85 6.15 3.08
N PRO A 66 8.44 7.14 2.28
CA PRO A 66 7.31 7.99 2.57
C PRO A 66 6.01 7.19 2.68
N VAL A 67 5.27 7.42 3.76
CA VAL A 67 3.98 6.79 4.02
C VAL A 67 2.97 7.86 4.42
N LEU A 68 1.85 7.93 3.71
CA LEU A 68 0.74 8.83 4.02
C LEU A 68 -0.46 8.03 4.51
N GLN A 69 -0.92 8.27 5.72
CA GLN A 69 -1.91 7.44 6.39
C GLN A 69 -2.99 8.22 7.11
N ILE A 70 -4.13 7.56 7.27
CA ILE A 70 -5.19 7.94 8.22
C ILE A 70 -5.30 6.88 9.32
N LYS A 71 -5.89 7.28 10.44
CA LYS A 71 -6.14 6.42 11.60
C LYS A 71 -7.59 5.92 11.62
N THR A 72 -7.79 4.71 12.14
CA THR A 72 -9.14 4.19 12.40
C THR A 72 -9.14 3.14 13.50
N SER A 73 -10.20 3.18 14.32
CA SER A 73 -10.52 2.11 15.29
C SER A 73 -11.52 1.09 14.73
N LYS A 74 -11.98 1.24 13.48
CA LYS A 74 -12.90 0.31 12.87
C LYS A 74 -12.26 -1.04 12.65
N LYS A 75 -12.85 -2.08 13.20
CA LYS A 75 -12.36 -3.46 13.10
C LYS A 75 -12.76 -4.13 11.76
N MET A 76 -13.75 -3.58 11.05
CA MET A 76 -14.19 -4.10 9.76
C MET A 76 -14.40 -2.97 8.77
N PHE A 77 -13.56 -2.92 7.74
CA PHE A 77 -13.66 -1.95 6.64
C PHE A 77 -12.88 -2.41 5.42
N SER A 78 -13.08 -1.72 4.29
CA SER A 78 -12.22 -1.79 3.11
C SER A 78 -11.86 -0.38 2.64
N PHE A 79 -10.60 -0.22 2.26
CA PHE A 79 -10.02 0.97 1.66
C PHE A 79 -9.62 0.64 0.23
N ILE A 80 -10.01 1.48 -0.73
CA ILE A 80 -9.69 1.29 -2.14
C ILE A 80 -8.92 2.49 -2.64
N VAL A 81 -7.82 2.25 -3.33
CA VAL A 81 -6.99 3.26 -3.97
C VAL A 81 -6.63 2.82 -5.39
N LYS A 82 -6.63 3.75 -6.34
CA LYS A 82 -5.97 3.60 -7.64
C LYS A 82 -4.60 4.25 -7.56
N THR A 83 -3.57 3.53 -7.93
CA THR A 83 -2.24 4.07 -8.20
C THR A 83 -2.04 4.21 -9.70
N GLU A 84 -1.40 5.30 -10.11
CA GLU A 84 -0.87 5.53 -11.44
C GLU A 84 0.59 5.91 -11.24
N PHE A 85 1.51 5.36 -12.04
CA PHE A 85 2.94 5.49 -11.78
C PHE A 85 3.76 5.53 -13.06
N GLU A 86 4.86 6.27 -12.99
CA GLU A 86 5.93 6.31 -13.98
C GLU A 86 7.21 5.81 -13.30
N THR A 87 7.53 4.56 -13.51
CA THR A 87 8.75 3.95 -13.00
C THR A 87 9.92 4.25 -13.91
N LYS A 88 11.09 4.49 -13.34
CA LYS A 88 12.33 4.83 -14.06
C LYS A 88 13.43 3.82 -13.80
N VAL A 89 13.55 3.41 -12.55
CA VAL A 89 14.65 2.58 -12.06
C VAL A 89 14.08 1.34 -11.39
N ARG A 90 14.86 0.28 -11.36
CA ARG A 90 14.52 -0.97 -10.71
C ARG A 90 14.06 -0.74 -9.27
N PHE A 91 13.06 -1.48 -8.83
CA PHE A 91 12.42 -1.41 -7.52
C PHE A 91 11.57 -0.17 -7.26
N ASP A 92 11.43 0.77 -8.20
CA ASP A 92 10.45 1.84 -8.07
C ASP A 92 9.07 1.24 -7.83
N GLN A 93 8.39 1.71 -6.78
CA GLN A 93 7.13 1.12 -6.34
C GLN A 93 6.20 2.10 -5.65
N CYS A 94 4.91 1.88 -5.81
CA CYS A 94 3.88 2.55 -5.03
C CYS A 94 2.66 1.66 -4.84
N GLY A 95 1.94 1.86 -3.74
CA GLY A 95 0.78 1.04 -3.44
C GLY A 95 0.08 1.37 -2.14
N VAL A 96 -0.62 0.37 -1.63
CA VAL A 96 -1.33 0.43 -0.36
C VAL A 96 -0.42 -0.03 0.78
N VAL A 97 -0.62 0.56 1.94
CA VAL A 97 0.17 0.23 3.14
C VAL A 97 -0.70 0.33 4.41
N MET A 98 -0.41 -0.53 5.36
CA MET A 98 -0.70 -0.34 6.78
C MET A 98 0.64 -0.33 7.52
N TYR A 99 0.95 0.74 8.22
CA TYR A 99 2.22 0.88 8.92
C TYR A 99 1.95 1.25 10.39
N LEU A 100 2.22 0.34 11.29
CA LEU A 100 2.09 0.56 12.73
C LEU A 100 3.40 1.10 13.32
N ASP A 101 4.50 0.47 12.97
CA ASP A 101 5.88 0.84 13.32
C ASP A 101 6.88 0.12 12.40
N SER A 102 8.19 0.33 12.62
CA SER A 102 9.27 -0.24 11.83
C SER A 102 9.30 -1.78 11.77
N GLU A 103 8.70 -2.45 12.73
CA GLU A 103 8.72 -3.91 12.84
C GLU A 103 7.37 -4.57 12.53
N ASN A 104 6.30 -3.77 12.33
CA ASN A 104 4.96 -4.28 12.11
C ASN A 104 4.23 -3.44 11.07
N TRP A 105 4.19 -3.93 9.84
CA TRP A 105 3.54 -3.28 8.71
C TRP A 105 3.23 -4.28 7.60
N LEU A 106 2.35 -3.90 6.70
CA LEU A 106 2.11 -4.64 5.47
C LEU A 106 1.93 -3.67 4.30
N LYS A 107 2.39 -4.07 3.12
CA LYS A 107 2.26 -3.31 1.87
C LYS A 107 1.85 -4.21 0.71
N GLY A 108 1.17 -3.62 -0.28
CA GLY A 108 0.89 -4.24 -1.57
C GLY A 108 1.11 -3.23 -2.69
N SER A 109 1.85 -3.63 -3.72
CA SER A 109 2.30 -2.72 -4.78
C SER A 109 2.64 -3.46 -6.07
N ILE A 110 2.82 -2.68 -7.12
CA ILE A 110 3.68 -3.05 -8.24
C ILE A 110 5.07 -2.50 -7.93
N GLU A 111 6.08 -3.31 -8.23
CA GLU A 111 7.50 -3.01 -8.10
C GLU A 111 8.17 -3.24 -9.45
N TYR A 112 8.76 -2.22 -10.02
CA TYR A 112 9.37 -2.26 -11.34
C TYR A 112 10.63 -3.10 -11.35
N GLU A 113 10.78 -4.00 -12.31
CA GLU A 113 11.98 -4.81 -12.49
C GLU A 113 12.77 -4.40 -13.74
N ASN A 114 12.10 -4.37 -14.90
CA ASN A 114 12.70 -4.00 -16.17
C ASN A 114 11.61 -3.71 -17.23
N GLU A 115 12.00 -3.44 -18.46
CA GLU A 115 11.08 -3.11 -19.56
C GLU A 115 10.12 -4.24 -19.98
N LYS A 116 10.38 -5.48 -19.56
CA LYS A 116 9.56 -6.64 -19.93
C LYS A 116 8.53 -6.98 -18.88
N PHE A 117 8.93 -6.96 -17.62
CA PHE A 117 8.07 -7.33 -16.50
C PHE A 117 8.33 -6.50 -15.26
N GLN A 118 7.38 -6.53 -14.36
CA GLN A 118 7.40 -5.96 -13.02
C GLN A 118 6.71 -6.92 -12.05
N HIS A 119 6.93 -6.74 -10.78
CA HIS A 119 6.39 -7.60 -9.74
C HIS A 119 5.13 -6.99 -9.12
N LEU A 120 4.00 -7.67 -9.27
CA LEU A 120 2.82 -7.41 -8.43
C LEU A 120 2.99 -8.21 -7.14
N GLY A 121 3.21 -7.53 -6.02
CA GLY A 121 3.60 -8.19 -4.80
C GLY A 121 3.01 -7.61 -3.52
N SER A 122 3.24 -8.34 -2.44
CA SER A 122 2.90 -7.91 -1.09
C SER A 122 3.98 -8.31 -0.12
N VAL A 123 4.23 -7.45 0.87
CA VAL A 123 5.13 -7.75 1.98
C VAL A 123 4.36 -7.63 3.28
N VAL A 124 4.51 -8.62 4.13
CA VAL A 124 3.99 -8.61 5.51
C VAL A 124 5.16 -8.67 6.47
N THR A 125 5.30 -7.65 7.31
CA THR A 125 6.34 -7.61 8.32
C THR A 125 5.71 -7.74 9.70
N ASN A 126 6.09 -8.79 10.39
CA ASN A 126 5.73 -9.07 11.77
C ASN A 126 6.99 -9.22 12.60
N LYS A 127 7.06 -8.49 13.73
CA LYS A 127 8.20 -8.56 14.67
C LYS A 127 9.56 -8.36 13.99
N GLY A 128 9.58 -7.49 12.97
CA GLY A 128 10.79 -7.12 12.25
C GLY A 128 11.33 -8.16 11.26
N TYR A 129 10.48 -9.05 10.76
CA TYR A 129 10.80 -9.97 9.67
C TYR A 129 9.78 -9.83 8.54
N SER A 130 10.28 -9.53 7.35
CA SER A 130 9.48 -9.36 6.14
C SER A 130 9.25 -10.69 5.42
N ASP A 131 8.02 -10.91 5.01
CA ASP A 131 7.57 -12.04 4.20
C ASP A 131 7.03 -11.49 2.88
N TRP A 132 7.72 -11.76 1.77
CA TRP A 132 7.40 -11.22 0.45
C TRP A 132 6.87 -12.31 -0.48
N ALA A 133 5.75 -12.02 -1.12
CA ALA A 133 5.16 -12.83 -2.19
C ALA A 133 4.95 -11.97 -3.42
N THR A 134 5.27 -12.49 -4.59
CA THR A 134 5.23 -11.76 -5.85
C THR A 134 4.76 -12.63 -7.03
N THR A 135 4.20 -11.96 -8.03
CA THR A 135 3.85 -12.53 -9.34
C THR A 135 4.34 -11.57 -10.42
N GLU A 136 4.97 -12.10 -11.45
CA GLU A 136 5.37 -11.31 -12.62
C GLU A 136 4.14 -10.87 -13.42
N ILE A 137 4.12 -9.61 -13.81
CA ILE A 137 3.11 -8.99 -14.67
C ILE A 137 3.80 -8.15 -15.74
N ASP A 138 3.08 -7.82 -16.81
CA ASP A 138 3.58 -6.99 -17.91
C ASP A 138 4.02 -5.61 -17.42
N ALA A 139 5.22 -5.16 -17.83
CA ALA A 139 5.73 -3.83 -17.48
C ALA A 139 4.95 -2.67 -18.14
N GLY A 140 4.12 -2.95 -19.12
CA GLY A 140 3.19 -2.00 -19.74
C GLY A 140 2.02 -1.58 -18.86
N ILE A 141 1.73 -2.32 -17.78
CA ILE A 141 0.70 -1.94 -16.81
C ILE A 141 1.21 -0.75 -16.01
N LYS A 142 0.58 0.42 -16.16
CA LYS A 142 0.98 1.68 -15.52
C LYS A 142 -0.03 2.19 -14.49
N SER A 143 -1.04 1.38 -14.17
CA SER A 143 -1.98 1.68 -13.08
C SER A 143 -2.51 0.39 -12.46
N MET A 144 -2.83 0.46 -11.18
CA MET A 144 -3.42 -0.65 -10.45
C MET A 144 -4.36 -0.14 -9.36
N TRP A 145 -5.49 -0.81 -9.21
CA TRP A 145 -6.39 -0.62 -8.08
C TRP A 145 -6.03 -1.60 -6.98
N TYR A 146 -5.94 -1.13 -5.76
CA TYR A 146 -5.78 -1.96 -4.57
C TYR A 146 -7.00 -1.84 -3.68
N ARG A 147 -7.45 -2.96 -3.12
CA ARG A 147 -8.41 -3.00 -2.03
C ARG A 147 -7.76 -3.63 -0.81
N PHE A 148 -7.56 -2.81 0.22
CA PHE A 148 -7.08 -3.21 1.52
C PHE A 148 -8.28 -3.40 2.45
N SER A 149 -8.45 -4.57 3.03
CA SER A 149 -9.57 -4.90 3.92
C SER A 149 -9.05 -5.35 5.27
N ARG A 150 -9.67 -4.85 6.35
CA ARG A 150 -9.44 -5.29 7.73
C ARG A 150 -10.63 -6.09 8.23
N ARG A 151 -10.35 -7.19 8.96
CA ARG A 151 -11.29 -7.95 9.77
C ARG A 151 -10.60 -8.31 11.07
N GLU A 152 -10.88 -7.56 12.14
CA GLU A 152 -10.15 -7.61 13.40
C GLU A 152 -8.64 -7.38 13.21
N ASP A 153 -7.81 -8.40 13.45
CA ASP A 153 -6.36 -8.37 13.26
C ASP A 153 -5.91 -9.12 11.99
N ASP A 154 -6.86 -9.49 11.14
CA ASP A 154 -6.65 -10.13 9.86
C ASP A 154 -6.86 -9.15 8.70
N TYR A 155 -6.05 -9.30 7.67
CA TYR A 155 -6.03 -8.38 6.54
C TYR A 155 -6.07 -9.12 5.21
N CYS A 156 -6.73 -8.51 4.24
CA CYS A 156 -6.73 -8.97 2.86
C CYS A 156 -6.31 -7.80 1.95
N ILE A 157 -5.37 -8.06 1.05
CA ILE A 157 -5.04 -7.17 -0.06
C ILE A 157 -5.52 -7.84 -1.35
N GLU A 158 -6.22 -7.08 -2.16
CA GLU A 158 -6.69 -7.48 -3.48
C GLU A 158 -6.27 -6.42 -4.50
N CYS A 159 -6.08 -6.82 -5.75
CA CYS A 159 -5.75 -5.94 -6.86
C CYS A 159 -6.76 -6.05 -8.01
N SER A 160 -6.82 -5.03 -8.85
CA SER A 160 -7.66 -4.99 -10.04
C SER A 160 -7.10 -3.99 -11.04
N GLU A 161 -7.09 -4.36 -12.32
CA GLU A 161 -6.71 -3.43 -13.41
C GLU A 161 -7.87 -2.50 -13.79
N ASP A 162 -9.12 -2.95 -13.62
CA ASP A 162 -10.33 -2.22 -14.03
C ASP A 162 -11.10 -1.55 -12.87
N GLY A 163 -10.68 -1.83 -11.61
CA GLY A 163 -11.36 -1.34 -10.40
C GLY A 163 -12.72 -2.02 -10.12
N ILE A 164 -13.05 -3.07 -10.84
CA ILE A 164 -14.31 -3.83 -10.75
C ILE A 164 -14.03 -5.27 -10.34
N ASN A 165 -13.16 -5.95 -11.09
CA ASN A 165 -12.83 -7.35 -10.91
C ASN A 165 -11.56 -7.47 -10.05
N TYR A 166 -11.74 -7.74 -8.76
CA TYR A 166 -10.65 -7.84 -7.80
C TYR A 166 -10.17 -9.29 -7.65
N LYS A 167 -8.85 -9.47 -7.66
CA LYS A 167 -8.17 -10.73 -7.40
C LYS A 167 -7.40 -10.64 -6.07
N GLN A 168 -7.45 -11.71 -5.28
CA GLN A 168 -6.72 -11.77 -4.02
C GLN A 168 -5.21 -11.79 -4.28
N MET A 169 -4.47 -10.92 -3.62
CA MET A 169 -3.00 -10.92 -3.56
C MET A 169 -2.49 -11.57 -2.28
N ARG A 170 -3.05 -11.20 -1.13
CA ARG A 170 -2.59 -11.65 0.17
C ARG A 170 -3.72 -11.72 1.17
N ILE A 171 -3.72 -12.77 2.01
CA ILE A 171 -4.39 -12.81 3.30
C ILE A 171 -3.30 -12.99 4.36
N CYS A 172 -3.35 -12.22 5.43
CA CYS A 172 -2.37 -12.28 6.50
C CYS A 172 -2.94 -11.87 7.85
N HIS A 173 -2.24 -12.28 8.89
CA HIS A 173 -2.48 -11.87 10.28
C HIS A 173 -1.38 -10.94 10.76
N MET A 174 -1.73 -9.92 11.55
CA MET A 174 -0.77 -9.04 12.21
C MET A 174 -0.73 -9.37 13.70
N TYR A 175 0.41 -9.85 14.18
CA TYR A 175 0.59 -10.22 15.58
C TYR A 175 0.54 -9.04 16.56
N LYS A 176 0.84 -7.85 16.07
CA LYS A 176 0.67 -6.64 16.85
C LYS A 176 -0.77 -6.18 16.79
N ALA A 177 -1.60 -6.75 17.66
CA ALA A 177 -2.99 -6.30 17.82
C ALA A 177 -3.04 -4.87 18.38
N THR A 178 -3.84 -4.02 17.78
CA THR A 178 -4.09 -2.66 18.24
C THR A 178 -5.56 -2.28 18.02
N ASP A 179 -6.13 -1.50 18.94
CA ASP A 179 -7.49 -0.98 18.73
C ASP A 179 -7.54 0.02 17.57
N GLU A 180 -6.52 0.86 17.45
CA GLU A 180 -6.37 1.81 16.35
C GLU A 180 -5.23 1.38 15.42
N ILE A 181 -5.47 1.40 14.12
CA ILE A 181 -4.46 1.20 13.08
C ILE A 181 -4.31 2.44 12.21
N GLN A 182 -3.19 2.52 11.50
CA GLN A 182 -2.94 3.51 10.47
C GLN A 182 -2.79 2.81 9.13
N PHE A 183 -3.47 3.30 8.10
CA PHE A 183 -3.41 2.75 6.75
C PHE A 183 -3.49 3.85 5.71
N GLY A 184 -3.02 3.58 4.51
CA GLY A 184 -3.04 4.54 3.42
C GLY A 184 -2.20 4.11 2.24
N ILE A 185 -1.32 5.00 1.80
CA ILE A 185 -0.49 4.82 0.62
C ILE A 185 1.00 5.03 0.95
N TYR A 186 1.85 4.45 0.12
CA TYR A 186 3.29 4.68 0.14
C TYR A 186 3.85 4.71 -1.28
N ALA A 187 5.02 5.28 -1.43
CA ALA A 187 5.83 5.21 -2.64
C ALA A 187 7.31 5.26 -2.26
N CYS A 188 8.16 4.55 -2.97
CA CYS A 188 9.61 4.60 -2.75
C CYS A 188 10.40 4.19 -3.99
N SER A 189 11.67 4.59 -3.99
CA SER A 189 12.68 4.27 -5.00
C SER A 189 13.94 3.79 -4.28
N PRO A 190 14.14 2.46 -4.19
CA PRO A 190 15.28 1.89 -3.48
C PRO A 190 16.65 2.20 -4.10
N GLU A 191 16.71 2.35 -5.40
CA GLU A 191 17.92 2.71 -6.14
C GLU A 191 17.97 4.19 -6.52
N ASP A 192 18.98 4.59 -7.29
CA ASP A 192 19.10 5.96 -7.83
C ASP A 192 18.07 6.19 -8.94
N SER A 193 17.18 7.14 -8.74
CA SER A 193 16.12 7.51 -9.68
C SER A 193 16.08 9.01 -9.98
#